data_bc5c9899ed6ea88b464506b6db1cb6dd
#
_entry.id   bc5c9899ed6ea88b464506b6db1cb6dd
#
_cell.length_a   1.000
_cell.length_b   1.000
_cell.length_c   1.000
_cell.angle_alpha   90.00
_cell.angle_beta   90.00
_cell.angle_gamma   90.00
#
_symmetry.space_group_name_H-M   'P 1'
#
loop_
_entity.id
_entity.type
_entity.pdbx_description
1 polymer ?
#
loop_
_entity_poly.entity_id
_entity_poly.type
_entity_poly.pdbx_seq_one_letter_code
_entity_poly.pdbx_strand_id
1 'polypeptide(L)'
;MNLNIDKVSVTIKNEEILSDINANFTPGKIYGLLGRNGAGKTTLISLIASYRKVDQGSITLDGKTIYENDEMMQHVNFIYNTKEASTETDQVKEYVESHAMFRNDFDQDYAYELLKKFKIDDSKSFNDLSQGQQAAVNATLGLASLSKVTIFDEVTNGMDAPTRELFYEEVLETEDRENRIIILSTHIISEMEHLFDEIIMIHEGKVLLQETTNELLEKGFTVAGKAEKVRDFTLNKNVIKVKFLGALQIDTVIGYLGPEELEFAEDQHLDISRLALQELFISLTNDENGRD
;
A
#
# COMPACT_ATOMS: atom_id res chain seq x y z
N MET A 1 1.20 1.51 -19.48
CA MET A 1 0.65 0.13 -19.48
C MET A 1 -0.32 -0.01 -18.31
N ASN A 2 -1.54 -0.56 -18.57
CA ASN A 2 -2.55 -0.80 -17.54
C ASN A 2 -2.43 -2.24 -17.02
N LEU A 3 -2.45 -2.43 -15.70
CA LEU A 3 -2.49 -3.74 -15.07
C LEU A 3 -3.93 -4.05 -14.67
N ASN A 4 -4.50 -5.15 -15.19
CA ASN A 4 -5.88 -5.55 -14.91
C ASN A 4 -5.89 -6.94 -14.25
N ILE A 5 -6.71 -7.08 -13.22
CA ILE A 5 -7.01 -8.32 -12.52
C ILE A 5 -8.51 -8.55 -12.70
N ASP A 6 -8.87 -9.65 -13.35
CA ASP A 6 -10.26 -9.99 -13.66
C ASP A 6 -10.62 -11.36 -13.09
N LYS A 7 -11.54 -11.36 -12.11
CA LYS A 7 -12.13 -12.53 -11.43
C LYS A 7 -11.11 -13.57 -10.98
N VAL A 8 -10.00 -13.09 -10.40
CA VAL A 8 -8.93 -13.96 -9.96
C VAL A 8 -9.29 -14.68 -8.67
N SER A 9 -9.22 -16.01 -8.72
CA SER A 9 -9.32 -16.86 -7.53
C SER A 9 -8.11 -17.79 -7.45
N VAL A 10 -7.68 -18.06 -6.20
CA VAL A 10 -6.57 -18.99 -5.93
C VAL A 10 -6.78 -19.77 -4.65
N THR A 11 -6.51 -21.07 -4.73
CA THR A 11 -6.57 -22.02 -3.63
C THR A 11 -5.16 -22.51 -3.26
N ILE A 12 -4.81 -22.47 -2.00
CA ILE A 12 -3.53 -22.96 -1.46
C ILE A 12 -3.80 -24.00 -0.39
N LYS A 13 -3.29 -25.22 -0.55
CA LYS A 13 -3.49 -26.33 0.42
C LYS A 13 -4.96 -26.57 0.76
N ASN A 14 -5.84 -26.55 -0.25
CA ASN A 14 -7.29 -26.71 -0.15
C ASN A 14 -8.04 -25.59 0.58
N GLU A 15 -7.42 -24.45 0.78
CA GLU A 15 -8.04 -23.25 1.33
C GLU A 15 -8.09 -22.18 0.24
N GLU A 16 -9.26 -21.59 -0.02
CA GLU A 16 -9.42 -20.47 -0.95
C GLU A 16 -8.87 -19.22 -0.30
N ILE A 17 -7.72 -18.74 -0.79
CA ILE A 17 -7.02 -17.58 -0.25
C ILE A 17 -7.49 -16.29 -0.90
N LEU A 18 -7.80 -16.33 -2.20
CA LEU A 18 -8.36 -15.22 -2.94
C LEU A 18 -9.59 -15.69 -3.71
N SER A 19 -10.65 -14.93 -3.69
CA SER A 19 -11.93 -15.24 -4.29
C SER A 19 -12.47 -14.04 -5.09
N ASP A 20 -12.63 -14.22 -6.39
CA ASP A 20 -13.21 -13.23 -7.32
C ASP A 20 -12.58 -11.83 -7.23
N ILE A 21 -11.25 -11.77 -7.16
CA ILE A 21 -10.51 -10.50 -7.11
C ILE A 21 -10.63 -9.77 -8.43
N ASN A 22 -11.14 -8.54 -8.35
CA ASN A 22 -11.21 -7.60 -9.46
C ASN A 22 -10.48 -6.30 -9.05
N ALA A 23 -9.48 -5.87 -9.83
CA ALA A 23 -8.75 -4.63 -9.59
C ALA A 23 -8.13 -4.09 -10.88
N ASN A 24 -8.04 -2.76 -10.98
CA ASN A 24 -7.45 -2.08 -12.12
C ASN A 24 -6.39 -1.09 -11.64
N PHE A 25 -5.23 -1.13 -12.28
CA PHE A 25 -4.15 -0.20 -11.99
C PHE A 25 -3.78 0.57 -13.26
N THR A 26 -3.77 1.87 -13.16
CA THR A 26 -3.39 2.78 -14.25
C THR A 26 -2.05 3.43 -13.97
N PRO A 27 -1.23 3.72 -14.98
CA PRO A 27 0.04 4.39 -14.77
C PRO A 27 -0.14 5.80 -14.20
N GLY A 28 0.91 6.32 -13.59
CA GLY A 28 0.93 7.64 -12.96
C GLY A 28 0.44 7.66 -11.53
N LYS A 29 0.09 6.50 -10.95
CA LYS A 29 -0.46 6.41 -9.60
C LYS A 29 0.38 5.54 -8.67
N ILE A 30 0.36 5.92 -7.40
CA ILE A 30 0.84 5.14 -6.27
C ILE A 30 -0.38 4.50 -5.59
N TYR A 31 -0.40 3.18 -5.55
CA TYR A 31 -1.48 2.38 -4.96
C TYR A 31 -1.11 1.87 -3.59
N GLY A 32 -1.96 2.14 -2.61
CA GLY A 32 -1.90 1.48 -1.30
C GLY A 32 -2.64 0.15 -1.33
N LEU A 33 -1.93 -0.98 -1.17
CA LEU A 33 -2.56 -2.29 -1.01
C LEU A 33 -2.70 -2.61 0.47
N LEU A 34 -3.88 -2.40 1.01
CA LEU A 34 -4.17 -2.52 2.43
C LEU A 34 -4.97 -3.79 2.74
N GLY A 35 -4.75 -4.34 3.92
CA GLY A 35 -5.46 -5.52 4.41
C GLY A 35 -4.81 -6.05 5.68
N ARG A 36 -5.59 -6.73 6.52
CA ARG A 36 -5.05 -7.37 7.73
C ARG A 36 -4.07 -8.49 7.38
N ASN A 37 -3.30 -8.94 8.36
CA ASN A 37 -2.45 -10.12 8.19
C ASN A 37 -3.32 -11.33 7.82
N GLY A 38 -2.91 -12.06 6.77
CA GLY A 38 -3.69 -13.17 6.24
C GLY A 38 -4.81 -12.80 5.27
N ALA A 39 -5.04 -11.52 4.97
CA ALA A 39 -6.10 -11.09 4.05
C ALA A 39 -5.86 -11.48 2.57
N GLY A 40 -4.64 -11.95 2.22
CA GLY A 40 -4.31 -12.37 0.85
C GLY A 40 -3.41 -11.40 0.07
N LYS A 41 -2.93 -10.30 0.68
CA LYS A 41 -2.07 -9.29 -0.01
C LYS A 41 -0.85 -9.90 -0.69
N THR A 42 0.01 -10.58 0.08
CA THR A 42 1.24 -11.21 -0.46
C THR A 42 0.91 -12.28 -1.49
N THR A 43 -0.21 -12.99 -1.35
CA THR A 43 -0.69 -13.93 -2.37
C THR A 43 -1.03 -13.20 -3.66
N LEU A 44 -1.82 -12.12 -3.60
CA LEU A 44 -2.15 -11.32 -4.77
C LEU A 44 -0.90 -10.76 -5.45
N ILE A 45 0.02 -10.21 -4.68
CA ILE A 45 1.31 -9.69 -5.17
C ILE A 45 2.10 -10.80 -5.87
N SER A 46 2.17 -12.01 -5.30
CA SER A 46 2.88 -13.14 -5.91
C SER A 46 2.29 -13.59 -7.25
N LEU A 47 0.97 -13.43 -7.42
CA LEU A 47 0.29 -13.69 -8.70
C LEU A 47 0.63 -12.61 -9.75
N ILE A 48 0.63 -11.33 -9.36
CA ILE A 48 1.03 -10.21 -10.24
C ILE A 48 2.50 -10.37 -10.66
N ALA A 49 3.36 -10.78 -9.75
CA ALA A 49 4.78 -11.03 -9.99
C ALA A 49 5.05 -12.35 -10.75
N SER A 50 4.02 -13.07 -11.18
CA SER A 50 4.14 -14.35 -11.89
C SER A 50 4.83 -15.49 -11.12
N TYR A 51 4.96 -15.40 -9.81
CA TYR A 51 5.51 -16.50 -9.00
C TYR A 51 4.56 -17.68 -8.90
N ARG A 52 3.29 -17.45 -9.21
CA ARG A 52 2.25 -18.45 -9.16
C ARG A 52 1.19 -18.21 -10.25
N LYS A 53 0.62 -19.29 -10.77
CA LYS A 53 -0.52 -19.25 -11.68
C LYS A 53 -1.82 -19.02 -10.91
N VAL A 54 -2.75 -18.28 -11.50
CA VAL A 54 -4.15 -18.18 -11.02
C VAL A 54 -4.90 -19.48 -11.28
N ASP A 55 -5.83 -19.86 -10.40
CA ASP A 55 -6.69 -21.03 -10.63
C ASP A 55 -7.88 -20.64 -11.53
N GLN A 56 -8.40 -19.43 -11.37
CA GLN A 56 -9.47 -18.85 -12.19
C GLN A 56 -9.16 -17.37 -12.47
N GLY A 57 -9.77 -16.86 -13.53
CA GLY A 57 -9.61 -15.47 -13.95
C GLY A 57 -8.31 -15.21 -14.70
N SER A 58 -7.90 -13.95 -14.78
CA SER A 58 -6.68 -13.55 -15.49
C SER A 58 -6.03 -12.29 -14.88
N ILE A 59 -4.70 -12.20 -15.04
CA ILE A 59 -3.93 -10.99 -14.75
C ILE A 59 -3.23 -10.60 -16.05
N THR A 60 -3.48 -9.36 -16.51
CA THR A 60 -2.96 -8.86 -17.77
C THR A 60 -2.31 -7.50 -17.62
N LEU A 61 -1.26 -7.27 -18.40
CA LEU A 61 -0.62 -5.97 -18.61
C LEU A 61 -0.85 -5.54 -20.05
N ASP A 62 -1.57 -4.43 -20.27
CA ASP A 62 -2.05 -3.99 -21.59
C ASP A 62 -2.74 -5.11 -22.39
N GLY A 63 -3.58 -5.90 -21.71
CA GLY A 63 -4.35 -6.98 -22.30
C GLY A 63 -3.56 -8.27 -22.60
N LYS A 64 -2.25 -8.31 -22.35
CA LYS A 64 -1.43 -9.51 -22.46
C LYS A 64 -1.27 -10.18 -21.08
N THR A 65 -1.45 -11.50 -21.03
CA THR A 65 -1.25 -12.27 -19.79
C THR A 65 0.22 -12.13 -19.31
N ILE A 66 0.40 -11.94 -18.00
CA ILE A 66 1.74 -11.79 -17.39
C ILE A 66 2.36 -13.16 -17.14
N TYR A 67 1.57 -14.15 -16.67
CA TYR A 67 2.08 -15.46 -16.27
C TYR A 67 2.74 -16.21 -17.43
N GLU A 68 3.98 -16.68 -17.21
CA GLU A 68 4.82 -17.38 -18.22
C GLU A 68 4.97 -16.59 -19.54
N ASN A 69 5.04 -15.26 -19.44
CA ASN A 69 5.22 -14.37 -20.59
C ASN A 69 6.43 -13.46 -20.35
N ASP A 70 7.57 -13.85 -20.91
CA ASP A 70 8.85 -13.16 -20.70
C ASP A 70 8.80 -11.68 -21.13
N GLU A 71 8.04 -11.35 -22.20
CA GLU A 71 7.85 -9.97 -22.66
C GLU A 71 7.14 -9.13 -21.60
N MET A 72 6.17 -9.68 -20.89
CA MET A 72 5.40 -8.94 -19.87
C MET A 72 6.07 -8.97 -18.51
N MET A 73 6.68 -10.09 -18.14
CA MET A 73 7.35 -10.26 -16.83
C MET A 73 8.50 -9.27 -16.63
N GLN A 74 9.23 -8.90 -17.68
CA GLN A 74 10.30 -7.90 -17.60
C GLN A 74 9.81 -6.50 -17.16
N HIS A 75 8.53 -6.22 -17.34
CA HIS A 75 7.91 -4.95 -16.94
C HIS A 75 7.41 -4.93 -15.50
N VAL A 76 7.44 -6.07 -14.79
CA VAL A 76 7.00 -6.19 -13.40
C VAL A 76 8.19 -6.41 -12.49
N ASN A 77 8.36 -5.56 -11.49
CA ASN A 77 9.37 -5.72 -10.45
C ASN A 77 8.70 -5.88 -9.10
N PHE A 78 9.06 -6.95 -8.38
CA PHE A 78 8.56 -7.24 -7.06
C PHE A 78 9.69 -7.22 -6.03
N ILE A 79 9.59 -6.30 -5.09
CA ILE A 79 10.56 -6.06 -4.04
C ILE A 79 9.97 -6.43 -2.68
N TYR A 80 10.64 -7.29 -1.95
CA TYR A 80 10.27 -7.71 -0.61
C TYR A 80 11.53 -7.98 0.23
N ASN A 81 11.38 -7.92 1.54
CA ASN A 81 12.47 -8.24 2.46
C ASN A 81 12.44 -9.73 2.80
N THR A 82 13.47 -10.47 2.39
CA THR A 82 13.65 -11.85 2.83
C THR A 82 14.19 -11.89 4.25
N LYS A 83 13.63 -12.78 5.09
CA LYS A 83 14.21 -13.08 6.41
C LYS A 83 15.28 -14.14 6.35
N GLU A 84 15.39 -14.82 5.24
CA GLU A 84 16.41 -15.83 5.02
C GLU A 84 17.71 -15.11 4.68
N ALA A 85 18.76 -15.37 5.48
CA ALA A 85 20.11 -14.95 5.11
C ALA A 85 20.39 -15.53 3.75
N SER A 86 20.56 -14.67 2.75
CA SER A 86 21.00 -15.15 1.44
C SER A 86 22.33 -15.88 1.67
N THR A 87 22.52 -17.01 1.01
CA THR A 87 23.81 -17.71 1.02
C THR A 87 24.86 -16.96 0.19
N GLU A 88 24.45 -15.86 -0.42
CA GLU A 88 25.24 -15.03 -1.29
C GLU A 88 26.09 -14.07 -0.45
N THR A 89 27.38 -14.10 -0.69
CA THR A 89 28.37 -13.21 -0.06
C THR A 89 28.61 -11.96 -0.89
N ASP A 90 27.75 -11.72 -1.88
CA ASP A 90 27.94 -10.67 -2.86
C ASP A 90 27.91 -9.28 -2.22
N GLN A 91 28.76 -8.40 -2.73
CA GLN A 91 28.78 -7.01 -2.33
C GLN A 91 27.54 -6.29 -2.89
N VAL A 92 27.11 -5.20 -2.24
CA VAL A 92 25.96 -4.40 -2.68
C VAL A 92 26.09 -3.96 -4.14
N LYS A 93 27.29 -3.57 -4.58
CA LYS A 93 27.54 -3.20 -5.99
C LYS A 93 27.22 -4.35 -6.95
N GLU A 94 27.55 -5.60 -6.58
CA GLU A 94 27.29 -6.79 -7.40
C GLU A 94 25.79 -7.07 -7.52
N TYR A 95 25.02 -6.75 -6.46
CA TYR A 95 23.55 -6.76 -6.52
C TYR A 95 23.00 -5.75 -7.53
N VAL A 96 23.51 -4.51 -7.50
CA VAL A 96 23.12 -3.46 -8.46
C VAL A 96 23.46 -3.88 -9.88
N GLU A 97 24.70 -4.33 -10.12
CA GLU A 97 25.16 -4.79 -11.43
C GLU A 97 24.34 -5.99 -11.95
N SER A 98 24.02 -6.94 -11.07
CA SER A 98 23.18 -8.10 -11.39
C SER A 98 21.77 -7.66 -11.84
N HIS A 99 21.15 -6.72 -11.12
CA HIS A 99 19.83 -6.21 -11.49
C HIS A 99 19.87 -5.45 -12.83
N ALA A 100 20.92 -4.69 -13.09
CA ALA A 100 21.13 -4.01 -14.36
C ALA A 100 21.25 -5.01 -15.54
N MET A 101 21.83 -6.18 -15.33
CA MET A 101 21.97 -7.21 -16.37
C MET A 101 20.64 -7.83 -16.80
N PHE A 102 19.66 -7.91 -15.89
CA PHE A 102 18.38 -8.57 -16.14
C PHE A 102 17.23 -7.62 -16.46
N ARG A 103 17.43 -6.29 -16.38
CA ARG A 103 16.38 -5.28 -16.59
C ARG A 103 16.87 -4.21 -17.53
N ASN A 104 16.24 -4.13 -18.71
CA ASN A 104 16.64 -3.20 -19.77
C ASN A 104 16.50 -1.72 -19.39
N ASP A 105 15.53 -1.40 -18.55
CA ASP A 105 15.20 -0.02 -18.13
C ASP A 105 15.87 0.36 -16.80
N PHE A 106 16.75 -0.49 -16.24
CA PHE A 106 17.39 -0.24 -14.95
C PHE A 106 18.38 0.93 -15.04
N ASP A 107 18.15 1.94 -14.22
CA ASP A 107 19.04 3.09 -14.09
C ASP A 107 20.09 2.84 -13.01
N GLN A 108 21.29 2.45 -13.46
CA GLN A 108 22.40 2.12 -12.57
C GLN A 108 22.97 3.36 -11.87
N ASP A 109 23.00 4.50 -12.55
CA ASP A 109 23.51 5.75 -11.97
C ASP A 109 22.58 6.22 -10.85
N TYR A 110 21.27 6.19 -11.08
CA TYR A 110 20.28 6.48 -10.05
C TYR A 110 20.35 5.49 -8.87
N ALA A 111 20.59 4.20 -9.12
CA ALA A 111 20.80 3.23 -8.04
C ALA A 111 21.98 3.65 -7.13
N TYR A 112 23.12 4.03 -7.69
CA TYR A 112 24.27 4.49 -6.90
C TYR A 112 23.99 5.82 -6.18
N GLU A 113 23.23 6.74 -6.77
CA GLU A 113 22.79 7.96 -6.09
C GLU A 113 21.91 7.61 -4.86
N LEU A 114 20.95 6.71 -5.01
CA LEU A 114 20.11 6.23 -3.91
C LEU A 114 20.91 5.58 -2.80
N LEU A 115 21.85 4.67 -3.13
CA LEU A 115 22.74 4.05 -2.14
C LEU A 115 23.49 5.12 -1.34
N LYS A 116 23.99 6.17 -2.01
CA LYS A 116 24.65 7.29 -1.35
C LYS A 116 23.70 8.08 -0.45
N LYS A 117 22.47 8.38 -0.89
CA LYS A 117 21.44 9.05 -0.09
C LYS A 117 21.10 8.22 1.16
N PHE A 118 20.95 6.91 1.01
CA PHE A 118 20.72 5.97 2.12
C PHE A 118 21.96 5.69 2.97
N LYS A 119 23.12 6.26 2.63
CA LYS A 119 24.41 6.06 3.33
C LYS A 119 24.82 4.58 3.37
N ILE A 120 24.58 3.85 2.30
CA ILE A 120 25.00 2.46 2.14
C ILE A 120 26.38 2.42 1.51
N ASP A 121 27.28 1.65 2.12
CA ASP A 121 28.61 1.32 1.59
C ASP A 121 28.46 0.14 0.62
N ASP A 122 28.58 0.41 -0.67
CA ASP A 122 28.37 -0.57 -1.75
C ASP A 122 29.47 -1.62 -1.85
N SER A 123 30.60 -1.42 -1.16
CA SER A 123 31.68 -2.38 -1.07
C SER A 123 31.44 -3.48 0.00
N LYS A 124 30.47 -3.29 0.88
CA LYS A 124 30.10 -4.28 1.91
C LYS A 124 29.31 -5.43 1.32
N SER A 125 29.47 -6.61 1.92
CA SER A 125 28.56 -7.72 1.63
C SER A 125 27.15 -7.38 2.10
N PHE A 126 26.14 -7.74 1.29
CA PHE A 126 24.73 -7.55 1.62
C PHE A 126 24.37 -8.14 2.99
N ASN A 127 24.95 -9.30 3.32
CA ASN A 127 24.71 -9.99 4.59
C ASN A 127 25.33 -9.29 5.82
N ASP A 128 26.32 -8.42 5.62
CA ASP A 128 26.93 -7.62 6.69
C ASP A 128 26.14 -6.35 7.02
N LEU A 129 25.13 -6.03 6.22
CA LEU A 129 24.26 -4.88 6.45
C LEU A 129 23.25 -5.17 7.55
N SER A 130 22.86 -4.13 8.29
CA SER A 130 21.70 -4.22 9.19
C SER A 130 20.42 -4.45 8.37
N GLN A 131 19.37 -4.99 8.99
CA GLN A 131 18.08 -5.23 8.35
C GLN A 131 17.53 -3.96 7.67
N GLY A 132 17.66 -2.80 8.31
CA GLY A 132 17.23 -1.52 7.72
C GLY A 132 18.06 -1.12 6.51
N GLN A 133 19.36 -1.39 6.51
CA GLN A 133 20.22 -1.14 5.35
C GLN A 133 19.92 -2.11 4.20
N GLN A 134 19.67 -3.39 4.49
CA GLN A 134 19.22 -4.35 3.47
C GLN A 134 17.89 -3.91 2.84
N ALA A 135 16.95 -3.44 3.66
CA ALA A 135 15.70 -2.89 3.20
C ALA A 135 15.90 -1.66 2.28
N ALA A 136 16.85 -0.77 2.61
CA ALA A 136 17.20 0.37 1.78
C ALA A 136 17.85 -0.03 0.45
N VAL A 137 18.69 -1.08 0.43
CA VAL A 137 19.22 -1.65 -0.82
C VAL A 137 18.09 -2.20 -1.68
N ASN A 138 17.17 -2.98 -1.10
CA ASN A 138 16.01 -3.51 -1.82
C ASN A 138 15.13 -2.39 -2.38
N ALA A 139 14.88 -1.33 -1.59
CA ALA A 139 14.15 -0.14 -2.06
C ALA A 139 14.87 0.53 -3.25
N THR A 140 16.19 0.68 -3.17
CA THR A 140 17.03 1.20 -4.25
C THR A 140 16.85 0.41 -5.55
N LEU A 141 16.92 -0.93 -5.49
CA LEU A 141 16.73 -1.79 -6.65
C LEU A 141 15.34 -1.67 -7.25
N GLY A 142 14.32 -1.50 -6.41
CA GLY A 142 12.95 -1.28 -6.85
C GLY A 142 12.75 0.07 -7.56
N LEU A 143 13.26 1.14 -6.98
CA LEU A 143 13.16 2.49 -7.56
C LEU A 143 13.93 2.60 -8.87
N ALA A 144 15.19 2.16 -8.87
CA ALA A 144 16.07 2.23 -10.03
C ALA A 144 15.70 1.24 -11.16
N SER A 145 14.80 0.28 -10.90
CA SER A 145 14.35 -0.66 -11.95
C SER A 145 13.62 0.03 -13.09
N LEU A 146 13.02 1.19 -12.87
CA LEU A 146 12.14 1.93 -13.77
C LEU A 146 11.07 1.06 -14.45
N SER A 147 10.74 -0.08 -13.84
CA SER A 147 9.76 -1.03 -14.35
C SER A 147 8.36 -0.41 -14.42
N LYS A 148 7.55 -0.82 -15.41
CA LYS A 148 6.18 -0.28 -15.59
C LYS A 148 5.26 -0.60 -14.41
N VAL A 149 5.52 -1.70 -13.71
CA VAL A 149 4.86 -2.07 -12.45
C VAL A 149 5.92 -2.37 -11.43
N THR A 150 6.00 -1.58 -10.36
CA THR A 150 6.91 -1.83 -9.24
C THR A 150 6.08 -2.07 -7.98
N ILE A 151 6.31 -3.20 -7.33
CA ILE A 151 5.59 -3.62 -6.14
C ILE A 151 6.57 -3.68 -4.98
N PHE A 152 6.28 -2.97 -3.91
CA PHE A 152 7.03 -3.01 -2.66
C PHE A 152 6.15 -3.66 -1.57
N ASP A 153 6.50 -4.88 -1.16
CA ASP A 153 5.78 -5.58 -0.10
C ASP A 153 6.52 -5.42 1.23
N GLU A 154 5.95 -4.55 2.09
CA GLU A 154 6.51 -4.25 3.42
C GLU A 154 8.00 -3.86 3.41
N VAL A 155 8.47 -3.22 2.33
CA VAL A 155 9.90 -2.94 2.11
C VAL A 155 10.51 -2.06 3.20
N THR A 156 9.71 -1.21 3.85
CA THR A 156 10.18 -0.29 4.92
C THR A 156 10.41 -0.96 6.27
N ASN A 157 10.08 -2.25 6.39
CA ASN A 157 10.30 -3.00 7.62
C ASN A 157 11.80 -3.08 7.97
N GLY A 158 12.14 -2.63 9.18
CA GLY A 158 13.51 -2.57 9.67
C GLY A 158 14.25 -1.27 9.37
N MET A 159 13.73 -0.39 8.52
CA MET A 159 14.27 0.96 8.34
C MET A 159 14.00 1.83 9.57
N ASP A 160 14.91 2.72 9.91
CA ASP A 160 14.66 3.80 10.85
C ASP A 160 13.81 4.91 10.22
N ALA A 161 13.28 5.82 11.04
CA ALA A 161 12.39 6.87 10.57
C ALA A 161 13.00 7.77 9.48
N PRO A 162 14.25 8.25 9.60
CA PRO A 162 14.86 9.04 8.54
C PRO A 162 15.04 8.29 7.21
N THR A 163 15.36 7.00 7.27
CA THR A 163 15.53 6.16 6.07
C THR A 163 14.17 5.92 5.39
N ARG A 164 13.11 5.71 6.17
CA ARG A 164 11.75 5.57 5.63
C ARG A 164 11.28 6.84 4.94
N GLU A 165 11.49 7.99 5.59
CA GLU A 165 11.09 9.29 5.04
C GLU A 165 11.78 9.56 3.70
N LEU A 166 13.08 9.29 3.62
CA LEU A 166 13.81 9.38 2.37
C LEU A 166 13.25 8.43 1.29
N PHE A 167 12.89 7.20 1.66
CA PHE A 167 12.24 6.28 0.70
C PHE A 167 10.89 6.85 0.21
N TYR A 168 10.10 7.46 1.07
CA TYR A 168 8.82 8.07 0.70
C TYR A 168 9.02 9.24 -0.26
N GLU A 169 9.98 10.11 0.00
CA GLU A 169 10.37 11.20 -0.90
C GLU A 169 10.77 10.67 -2.28
N GLU A 170 11.64 9.65 -2.33
CA GLU A 170 12.10 9.06 -3.59
C GLU A 170 10.97 8.35 -4.36
N VAL A 171 9.98 7.76 -3.68
CA VAL A 171 8.77 7.19 -4.33
C VAL A 171 7.94 8.30 -4.98
N LEU A 172 7.78 9.46 -4.33
CA LEU A 172 7.03 10.60 -4.86
C LEU A 172 7.74 11.27 -6.04
N GLU A 173 9.07 11.32 -6.01
CA GLU A 173 9.91 12.02 -6.97
C GLU A 173 10.48 11.08 -8.07
N THR A 174 10.17 9.78 -8.03
CA THR A 174 10.76 8.80 -8.96
C THR A 174 10.59 9.21 -10.42
N GLU A 175 11.63 9.03 -11.21
CA GLU A 175 11.61 9.30 -12.65
C GLU A 175 10.56 8.47 -13.38
N ASP A 176 10.04 9.02 -14.48
CA ASP A 176 9.01 8.38 -15.33
C ASP A 176 7.75 7.95 -14.57
N ARG A 177 7.45 8.60 -13.43
CA ARG A 177 6.30 8.27 -12.56
C ARG A 177 4.99 8.22 -13.35
N GLU A 178 4.79 9.12 -14.30
CA GLU A 178 3.58 9.20 -15.12
C GLU A 178 3.31 7.93 -15.95
N ASN A 179 4.35 7.14 -16.22
CA ASN A 179 4.26 5.90 -17.00
C ASN A 179 4.36 4.63 -16.13
N ARG A 180 4.50 4.78 -14.81
CA ARG A 180 4.68 3.68 -13.86
C ARG A 180 3.46 3.47 -12.98
N ILE A 181 3.25 2.22 -12.59
CA ILE A 181 2.34 1.81 -11.53
C ILE A 181 3.22 1.43 -10.33
N ILE A 182 3.04 2.10 -9.20
CA ILE A 182 3.74 1.76 -7.96
C ILE A 182 2.72 1.21 -6.98
N ILE A 183 2.96 0.01 -6.46
CA ILE A 183 2.08 -0.64 -5.48
C ILE A 183 2.87 -0.79 -4.17
N LEU A 184 2.37 -0.19 -3.11
CA LEU A 184 2.97 -0.27 -1.78
C LEU A 184 2.04 -1.10 -0.88
N SER A 185 2.52 -2.24 -0.41
CA SER A 185 1.86 -3.02 0.63
C SER A 185 2.44 -2.65 1.99
N THR A 186 1.59 -2.29 2.93
CA THR A 186 2.01 -1.89 4.28
C THR A 186 0.97 -2.25 5.33
N HIS A 187 1.42 -2.41 6.56
CA HIS A 187 0.60 -2.45 7.77
C HIS A 187 0.70 -1.15 8.59
N ILE A 188 1.58 -0.21 8.17
CA ILE A 188 1.78 1.10 8.84
C ILE A 188 1.12 2.18 7.97
N ILE A 189 -0.22 2.17 7.96
CA ILE A 189 -1.03 3.03 7.09
C ILE A 189 -0.78 4.51 7.37
N SER A 190 -0.71 4.90 8.66
CA SER A 190 -0.60 6.30 9.08
C SER A 190 0.69 7.00 8.62
N GLU A 191 1.75 6.25 8.33
CA GLU A 191 3.01 6.83 7.81
C GLU A 191 3.00 7.01 6.29
N MET A 192 2.19 6.22 5.57
CA MET A 192 2.21 6.15 4.10
C MET A 192 0.94 6.73 3.44
N GLU A 193 -0.05 7.14 4.23
CA GLU A 193 -1.34 7.66 3.75
C GLU A 193 -1.17 8.78 2.70
N HIS A 194 -0.20 9.67 2.93
CA HIS A 194 0.08 10.81 2.07
C HIS A 194 0.71 10.45 0.70
N LEU A 195 1.17 9.20 0.54
CA LEU A 195 1.75 8.71 -0.72
C LEU A 195 0.69 8.21 -1.69
N PHE A 196 -0.45 7.73 -1.18
CA PHE A 196 -1.40 6.98 -1.99
C PHE A 196 -2.32 7.89 -2.80
N ASP A 197 -2.30 7.71 -4.11
CA ASP A 197 -3.32 8.27 -5.00
C ASP A 197 -4.62 7.46 -4.92
N GLU A 198 -4.49 6.13 -4.80
CA GLU A 198 -5.63 5.19 -4.79
C GLU A 198 -5.35 4.02 -3.83
N ILE A 199 -6.39 3.51 -3.21
CA ILE A 199 -6.31 2.46 -2.20
C ILE A 199 -7.14 1.26 -2.63
N ILE A 200 -6.53 0.08 -2.49
CA ILE A 200 -7.20 -1.20 -2.64
C ILE A 200 -7.18 -1.88 -1.29
N MET A 201 -8.35 -2.11 -0.71
CA MET A 201 -8.49 -2.86 0.53
C MET A 201 -8.87 -4.30 0.25
N ILE A 202 -8.07 -5.23 0.81
CA ILE A 202 -8.38 -6.67 0.78
C ILE A 202 -8.81 -7.12 2.17
N HIS A 203 -9.93 -7.81 2.23
CA HIS A 203 -10.47 -8.42 3.44
C HIS A 203 -10.95 -9.82 3.12
N GLU A 204 -10.54 -10.83 3.91
CA GLU A 204 -10.92 -12.25 3.74
C GLU A 204 -10.83 -12.74 2.29
N GLY A 205 -9.73 -12.43 1.62
CA GLY A 205 -9.48 -12.89 0.25
C GLY A 205 -10.30 -12.20 -0.84
N LYS A 206 -10.99 -11.10 -0.54
CA LYS A 206 -11.80 -10.32 -1.49
C LYS A 206 -11.38 -8.86 -1.51
N VAL A 207 -11.58 -8.18 -2.64
CA VAL A 207 -11.48 -6.73 -2.69
C VAL A 207 -12.71 -6.14 -2.01
N LEU A 208 -12.48 -5.47 -0.88
CA LEU A 208 -13.53 -4.77 -0.16
C LEU A 208 -13.91 -3.46 -0.86
N LEU A 209 -12.88 -2.73 -1.32
CA LEU A 209 -13.02 -1.49 -2.10
C LEU A 209 -11.75 -1.20 -2.91
N GLN A 210 -11.93 -0.41 -3.96
CA GLN A 210 -10.88 0.27 -4.71
C GLN A 210 -11.34 1.69 -4.99
N GLU A 211 -10.67 2.69 -4.40
CA GLU A 211 -11.10 4.10 -4.48
C GLU A 211 -9.90 5.03 -4.34
N THR A 212 -10.05 6.27 -4.80
CA THR A 212 -9.06 7.30 -4.54
C THR A 212 -8.96 7.60 -3.04
N THR A 213 -7.77 7.96 -2.58
CA THR A 213 -7.56 8.30 -1.16
C THR A 213 -8.49 9.41 -0.70
N ASN A 214 -8.71 10.43 -1.55
CA ASN A 214 -9.61 11.53 -1.22
C ASN A 214 -11.06 11.08 -1.04
N GLU A 215 -11.61 10.29 -1.99
CA GLU A 215 -12.98 9.75 -1.88
C GLU A 215 -13.15 8.89 -0.64
N LEU A 216 -12.11 8.09 -0.32
CA LEU A 216 -12.15 7.24 0.85
C LEU A 216 -12.14 8.03 2.16
N LEU A 217 -11.33 9.09 2.26
CA LEU A 217 -11.25 9.95 3.45
C LEU A 217 -12.52 10.81 3.66
N GLU A 218 -13.35 10.98 2.63
CA GLU A 218 -14.66 11.64 2.77
C GLU A 218 -15.73 10.73 3.39
N LYS A 219 -15.48 9.40 3.48
CA LYS A 219 -16.42 8.42 4.04
C LYS A 219 -16.42 8.34 5.56
N GLY A 220 -15.69 9.18 6.24
CA GLY A 220 -15.65 9.17 7.69
C GLY A 220 -15.18 10.48 8.29
N PHE A 221 -15.69 10.78 9.47
CA PHE A 221 -15.31 11.96 10.23
C PHE A 221 -15.41 11.73 11.73
N THR A 222 -14.74 12.57 12.49
CA THR A 222 -14.94 12.66 13.93
C THR A 222 -15.65 13.96 14.27
N VAL A 223 -16.52 13.90 15.26
CA VAL A 223 -17.19 15.08 15.82
C VAL A 223 -16.91 15.15 17.32
N ALA A 224 -16.39 16.30 17.77
CA ALA A 224 -16.04 16.54 19.15
C ALA A 224 -16.77 17.76 19.72
N GLY A 225 -17.18 17.69 20.98
CA GLY A 225 -17.86 18.77 21.65
C GLY A 225 -18.52 18.37 22.96
N LYS A 226 -19.45 19.21 23.45
CA LYS A 226 -20.26 18.85 24.63
C LYS A 226 -21.11 17.63 24.33
N ALA A 227 -21.12 16.65 25.24
CA ALA A 227 -21.75 15.35 25.03
C ALA A 227 -23.22 15.42 24.55
N GLU A 228 -24.02 16.35 25.06
CA GLU A 228 -25.40 16.54 24.64
C GLU A 228 -25.47 16.92 23.14
N LYS A 229 -24.71 17.92 22.73
CA LYS A 229 -24.69 18.41 21.34
C LYS A 229 -24.14 17.37 20.33
N VAL A 230 -23.08 16.61 20.72
CA VAL A 230 -22.53 15.56 19.89
C VAL A 230 -23.58 14.47 19.66
N ARG A 231 -24.30 14.05 20.71
CA ARG A 231 -25.35 13.03 20.60
C ARG A 231 -26.51 13.49 19.70
N ASP A 232 -26.92 14.76 19.83
CA ASP A 232 -27.98 15.31 18.98
C ASP A 232 -27.55 15.34 17.50
N PHE A 233 -26.31 15.73 17.25
CA PHE A 233 -25.72 15.75 15.88
C PHE A 233 -25.59 14.35 15.26
N THR A 234 -25.23 13.34 16.07
CA THR A 234 -24.96 11.98 15.60
C THR A 234 -26.16 11.04 15.69
N LEU A 235 -27.33 11.50 16.15
CA LEU A 235 -28.51 10.69 16.46
C LEU A 235 -28.95 9.76 15.30
N ASN A 236 -28.80 10.21 14.05
CA ASN A 236 -29.17 9.45 12.84
C ASN A 236 -27.95 9.05 11.99
N LYS A 237 -26.77 9.05 12.57
CA LYS A 237 -25.52 8.73 11.87
C LYS A 237 -24.96 7.38 12.33
N ASN A 238 -24.17 6.77 11.46
CA ASN A 238 -23.49 5.51 11.78
C ASN A 238 -22.27 5.77 12.67
N VAL A 239 -22.51 5.86 13.99
CA VAL A 239 -21.46 6.05 14.99
C VAL A 239 -20.81 4.71 15.30
N ILE A 240 -19.52 4.57 14.96
CA ILE A 240 -18.74 3.34 15.16
C ILE A 240 -17.89 3.35 16.43
N LYS A 241 -17.66 4.54 17.01
CA LYS A 241 -16.85 4.69 18.21
C LYS A 241 -17.25 5.94 18.98
N VAL A 242 -17.35 5.80 20.30
CA VAL A 242 -17.58 6.90 21.22
C VAL A 242 -16.45 6.98 22.22
N LYS A 243 -15.85 8.13 22.36
CA LYS A 243 -14.81 8.41 23.38
C LYS A 243 -15.23 9.60 24.24
N PHE A 244 -14.80 9.61 25.51
CA PHE A 244 -14.96 10.74 26.42
C PHE A 244 -13.60 11.27 26.86
N LEU A 245 -13.43 12.58 26.78
CA LEU A 245 -12.25 13.29 27.28
C LEU A 245 -12.72 14.36 28.27
N GLY A 246 -12.83 14.00 29.53
CA GLY A 246 -13.45 14.87 30.55
C GLY A 246 -14.94 15.10 30.24
N ALA A 247 -15.33 16.34 30.01
CA ALA A 247 -16.69 16.73 29.68
C ALA A 247 -16.98 16.71 28.16
N LEU A 248 -15.99 16.44 27.35
CA LEU A 248 -16.13 16.35 25.88
C LEU A 248 -16.44 14.91 25.48
N GLN A 249 -17.32 14.76 24.51
CA GLN A 249 -17.56 13.54 23.77
C GLN A 249 -16.96 13.67 22.37
N ILE A 250 -16.35 12.58 21.89
CA ILE A 250 -15.80 12.46 20.53
C ILE A 250 -16.43 11.22 19.93
N ASP A 251 -17.26 11.41 18.90
CA ASP A 251 -17.83 10.32 18.13
C ASP A 251 -17.11 10.17 16.81
N THR A 252 -16.85 8.93 16.42
CA THR A 252 -16.33 8.57 15.10
C THR A 252 -17.52 8.06 14.28
N VAL A 253 -17.72 8.66 13.13
CA VAL A 253 -18.88 8.41 12.26
C VAL A 253 -18.41 7.94 10.90
N ILE A 254 -19.01 6.87 10.37
CA ILE A 254 -18.90 6.47 8.98
C ILE A 254 -20.08 7.04 8.21
N GLY A 255 -19.79 7.85 7.20
CA GLY A 255 -20.77 8.54 6.37
C GLY A 255 -20.22 9.85 5.82
N TYR A 256 -20.95 10.42 4.89
CA TYR A 256 -20.60 11.72 4.30
C TYR A 256 -21.19 12.86 5.12
N LEU A 257 -20.52 13.99 5.09
CA LEU A 257 -20.99 15.25 5.68
C LEU A 257 -21.37 16.21 4.58
N GLY A 258 -22.65 16.62 4.58
CA GLY A 258 -23.14 17.64 3.66
C GLY A 258 -22.79 19.06 4.13
N PRO A 259 -22.82 20.05 3.21
CA PRO A 259 -22.59 21.48 3.57
C PRO A 259 -23.50 22.00 4.67
N GLU A 260 -24.79 21.63 4.67
CA GLU A 260 -25.76 22.04 5.68
C GLU A 260 -25.42 21.47 7.07
N GLU A 261 -24.89 20.23 7.11
CA GLU A 261 -24.48 19.58 8.36
C GLU A 261 -23.20 20.20 8.93
N LEU A 262 -22.28 20.64 8.06
CA LEU A 262 -21.07 21.38 8.47
C LEU A 262 -21.45 22.74 9.07
N GLU A 263 -22.35 23.52 8.42
CA GLU A 263 -22.84 24.78 8.93
C GLU A 263 -23.54 24.59 10.28
N PHE A 264 -24.39 23.58 10.40
CA PHE A 264 -25.04 23.26 11.67
C PHE A 264 -24.01 22.89 12.77
N ALA A 265 -22.99 22.13 12.45
CA ALA A 265 -21.94 21.77 13.40
C ALA A 265 -21.17 23.00 13.91
N GLU A 266 -20.83 23.94 13.00
CA GLU A 266 -20.21 25.23 13.35
C GLU A 266 -21.09 26.07 14.29
N ASP A 267 -22.37 26.20 13.99
CA ASP A 267 -23.33 26.92 14.84
C ASP A 267 -23.44 26.31 16.24
N GLN A 268 -23.33 25.00 16.34
CA GLN A 268 -23.33 24.27 17.60
C GLN A 268 -21.98 24.30 18.32
N HIS A 269 -20.93 24.86 17.72
CA HIS A 269 -19.57 24.86 18.22
C HIS A 269 -19.05 23.41 18.41
N LEU A 270 -19.35 22.53 17.46
CA LEU A 270 -18.81 21.20 17.33
C LEU A 270 -17.53 21.27 16.47
N ASP A 271 -16.52 20.52 16.86
CA ASP A 271 -15.29 20.37 16.10
C ASP A 271 -15.39 19.14 15.21
N ILE A 272 -15.33 19.35 13.90
CA ILE A 272 -15.39 18.29 12.90
C ILE A 272 -13.98 18.11 12.33
N SER A 273 -13.50 16.86 12.34
CA SER A 273 -12.22 16.48 11.73
C SER A 273 -12.41 15.29 10.81
N ARG A 274 -11.60 15.21 9.75
CA ARG A 274 -11.56 14.02 8.88
C ARG A 274 -11.07 12.82 9.68
N LEU A 275 -11.61 11.66 9.34
CA LEU A 275 -11.12 10.39 9.91
C LEU A 275 -9.80 10.02 9.24
N ALA A 276 -8.79 9.63 10.04
CA ALA A 276 -7.55 9.11 9.51
C ALA A 276 -7.79 7.79 8.76
N LEU A 277 -7.05 7.56 7.67
CA LEU A 277 -7.18 6.34 6.85
C LEU A 277 -7.04 5.06 7.70
N GLN A 278 -6.13 5.06 8.65
CA GLN A 278 -5.95 3.92 9.56
C GLN A 278 -7.20 3.62 10.39
N GLU A 279 -7.89 4.64 10.91
CA GLU A 279 -9.12 4.43 11.69
C GLU A 279 -10.26 3.95 10.80
N LEU A 280 -10.35 4.48 9.58
CA LEU A 280 -11.32 4.04 8.58
C LEU A 280 -11.06 2.58 8.18
N PHE A 281 -9.80 2.21 7.91
CA PHE A 281 -9.40 0.83 7.62
C PHE A 281 -9.80 -0.14 8.73
N ILE A 282 -9.50 0.21 9.99
CA ILE A 282 -9.88 -0.62 11.14
C ILE A 282 -11.40 -0.80 11.20
N SER A 283 -12.14 0.28 10.93
CA SER A 283 -13.61 0.26 11.01
C SER A 283 -14.26 -0.58 9.91
N LEU A 284 -13.70 -0.54 8.70
CA LEU A 284 -14.19 -1.30 7.56
C LEU A 284 -13.80 -2.78 7.59
N THR A 285 -12.74 -3.12 8.34
CA THR A 285 -12.24 -4.50 8.44
C THR A 285 -12.53 -5.20 9.78
N ASN A 286 -13.25 -4.55 10.71
CA ASN A 286 -13.71 -5.18 11.93
C ASN A 286 -14.98 -5.97 11.68
N ASP A 287 -14.96 -7.28 11.99
CA ASP A 287 -16.05 -8.23 11.84
C ASP A 287 -17.24 -7.97 12.79
N GLU A 288 -17.09 -7.04 13.75
CA GLU A 288 -18.12 -6.73 14.74
C GLU A 288 -19.27 -5.85 14.21
N ASN A 289 -19.14 -5.25 13.02
CA ASN A 289 -20.18 -4.39 12.43
C ASN A 289 -21.23 -5.13 11.59
N GLY A 290 -21.22 -6.45 11.61
CA GLY A 290 -22.11 -7.32 10.79
C GLY A 290 -23.02 -8.28 11.55
N ARG A 291 -23.12 -8.19 12.87
CA ARG A 291 -24.04 -9.05 13.64
C ARG A 291 -24.64 -8.26 14.80
N ASP A 292 -25.74 -7.62 14.54
CA ASP A 292 -26.93 -7.53 15.40
C ASP A 292 -28.15 -7.23 14.55
#